data_4a8817bc48b6a6a60f4d6e968755751b
#
_entry.id   4a8817bc48b6a6a60f4d6e968755751b
#
_cell.length_a   1.000
_cell.length_b   1.000
_cell.length_c   1.000
_cell.angle_alpha   90.00
_cell.angle_beta   90.00
_cell.angle_gamma   90.00
#
_symmetry.space_group_name_H-M   'P 1'
#
loop_
_entity.id
_entity.type
_entity.pdbx_description
1 polymer ?
#
loop_
_entity_poly.entity_id
_entity_poly.type
_entity_poly.pdbx_seq_one_letter_code
_entity_poly.pdbx_strand_id
1 'polypeptide(L)'
;VKEYSFYTGLSEEFVRNSDLRVEASDFRKELLRDEGFSVGRADSRYKMKDYVAAGQYPDTDASMEGFSSAYVSALHTWFSEIGVETVMLYQSSDRDLYNNWDWNSTQDQKWPRYVNPTPHIGYAQRGNEEFKVYVSCGIYDLATPCFTAENFLYDNGVDMERVIFSEFEAGHMMYNHQPSFDRFLKEVN
;
A
#
# COMPACT_ATOMS: atom_id res chain seq x y z
N VAL A 1 20.94 -11.91 10.30
CA VAL A 1 21.38 -10.51 10.13
C VAL A 1 21.99 -10.30 8.76
N LYS A 2 23.09 -10.96 8.41
CA LYS A 2 23.80 -10.75 7.12
C LYS A 2 22.92 -10.91 5.89
N GLU A 3 22.15 -11.97 5.81
CA GLU A 3 21.24 -12.24 4.71
C GLU A 3 20.14 -11.17 4.62
N TYR A 4 19.56 -10.80 5.77
CA TYR A 4 18.58 -9.71 5.84
C TYR A 4 19.17 -8.39 5.34
N SER A 5 20.36 -8.02 5.83
CA SER A 5 21.09 -6.83 5.39
C SER A 5 21.36 -6.86 3.87
N PHE A 6 21.78 -8.00 3.35
CA PHE A 6 22.04 -8.19 1.92
C PHE A 6 20.80 -7.92 1.05
N TYR A 7 19.64 -8.49 1.42
CA TYR A 7 18.42 -8.32 0.64
C TYR A 7 17.75 -6.96 0.80
N THR A 8 17.91 -6.31 1.96
CA THR A 8 17.24 -5.02 2.23
C THR A 8 18.11 -3.81 1.94
N GLY A 9 19.40 -3.97 1.88
CA GLY A 9 20.35 -2.84 1.79
C GLY A 9 20.58 -2.10 3.11
N LEU A 10 19.93 -2.52 4.21
CA LEU A 10 20.12 -1.95 5.54
C LEU A 10 21.44 -2.42 6.16
N SER A 11 22.03 -1.62 7.05
CA SER A 11 23.25 -2.02 7.76
C SER A 11 22.98 -3.22 8.70
N GLU A 12 23.99 -4.09 8.86
CA GLU A 12 23.90 -5.21 9.81
C GLU A 12 23.66 -4.73 11.26
N GLU A 13 24.19 -3.57 11.60
CA GLU A 13 24.03 -2.94 12.91
C GLU A 13 22.57 -2.55 13.13
N PHE A 14 21.96 -1.86 12.18
CA PHE A 14 20.53 -1.48 12.24
C PHE A 14 19.63 -2.70 12.35
N VAL A 15 19.83 -3.69 11.49
CA VAL A 15 19.05 -4.94 11.49
C VAL A 15 19.17 -5.69 12.83
N ARG A 16 20.37 -5.71 13.42
CA ARG A 16 20.59 -6.34 14.73
C ARG A 16 19.91 -5.56 15.85
N ASN A 17 20.01 -4.23 15.85
CA ASN A 17 19.41 -3.37 16.86
C ASN A 17 17.88 -3.34 16.76
N SER A 18 17.31 -3.66 15.59
CA SER A 18 15.87 -3.83 15.38
C SER A 18 15.40 -5.26 15.73
N ASP A 19 16.25 -6.12 16.23
CA ASP A 19 15.94 -7.52 16.55
C ASP A 19 15.30 -8.28 15.38
N LEU A 20 15.75 -8.00 14.14
CA LEU A 20 15.20 -8.48 12.87
C LEU A 20 13.76 -8.04 12.59
N ARG A 21 13.22 -7.11 13.34
CA ARG A 21 11.84 -6.59 13.21
C ARG A 21 11.87 -5.16 12.71
N VAL A 22 12.18 -5.00 11.44
CA VAL A 22 12.21 -3.68 10.80
C VAL A 22 10.83 -3.36 10.27
N GLU A 23 10.19 -2.35 10.85
CA GLU A 23 8.92 -1.83 10.37
C GLU A 23 9.11 -1.11 9.01
N ALA A 24 8.05 -1.07 8.20
CA ALA A 24 8.11 -0.39 6.90
C ALA A 24 8.50 1.10 7.00
N SER A 25 8.07 1.78 8.06
CA SER A 25 8.46 3.17 8.35
C SER A 25 9.94 3.32 8.62
N ASP A 26 10.50 2.40 9.41
CA ASP A 26 11.93 2.38 9.75
C ASP A 26 12.78 2.08 8.52
N PHE A 27 12.37 1.09 7.72
CA PHE A 27 13.01 0.78 6.44
C PHE A 27 13.06 1.99 5.52
N ARG A 28 11.92 2.66 5.33
CA ARG A 28 11.80 3.85 4.47
C ARG A 28 12.71 5.00 4.89
N LYS A 29 12.90 5.14 6.20
CA LYS A 29 13.76 6.18 6.79
C LYS A 29 15.23 5.83 6.71
N GLU A 30 15.56 4.55 6.94
CA GLU A 30 16.94 4.12 7.14
C GLU A 30 17.68 3.82 5.83
N LEU A 31 16.99 3.29 4.82
CA LEU A 31 17.59 2.78 3.59
C LEU A 31 18.54 3.78 2.91
N LEU A 32 18.18 5.06 2.86
CA LEU A 32 18.96 6.12 2.22
C LEU A 32 19.31 7.25 3.20
N ARG A 33 19.30 6.97 4.51
CA ARG A 33 19.58 7.97 5.55
C ARG A 33 20.90 8.69 5.35
N ASP A 34 21.95 7.96 5.04
CA ASP A 34 23.30 8.50 4.84
C ASP A 34 23.39 9.41 3.61
N GLU A 35 22.50 9.24 2.64
CA GLU A 35 22.35 10.11 1.47
C GLU A 35 21.46 11.33 1.74
N GLY A 36 20.77 11.37 2.89
CA GLY A 36 19.82 12.41 3.26
C GLY A 36 18.45 12.28 2.55
N PHE A 37 18.05 11.06 2.21
CA PHE A 37 16.77 10.77 1.56
C PHE A 37 15.95 9.76 2.35
N SER A 38 14.64 9.80 2.14
CA SER A 38 13.72 8.72 2.49
C SER A 38 13.00 8.19 1.26
N VAL A 39 12.52 6.94 1.32
CA VAL A 39 11.77 6.32 0.22
C VAL A 39 10.27 6.34 0.44
N GLY A 40 9.51 6.23 -0.64
CA GLY A 40 8.06 6.26 -0.64
C GLY A 40 7.43 5.03 0.03
N ARG A 41 6.24 5.21 0.61
CA ARG A 41 5.45 4.14 1.19
C ARG A 41 4.57 3.46 0.15
N ALA A 42 3.90 4.24 -0.67
CA ALA A 42 3.06 3.72 -1.73
C ALA A 42 3.88 3.20 -2.92
N ASP A 43 5.10 3.71 -3.11
CA ASP A 43 6.04 3.19 -4.11
C ASP A 43 7.48 3.49 -3.66
N SER A 44 8.20 2.47 -3.27
CA SER A 44 9.56 2.58 -2.72
C SER A 44 10.63 2.99 -3.74
N ARG A 45 10.28 3.08 -5.02
CA ARG A 45 11.17 3.64 -6.06
C ARG A 45 11.25 5.17 -6.01
N TYR A 46 10.24 5.83 -5.42
CA TYR A 46 10.29 7.26 -5.18
C TYR A 46 11.18 7.57 -3.99
N LYS A 47 12.02 8.58 -4.12
CA LYS A 47 12.81 9.11 -3.02
C LYS A 47 12.68 10.62 -2.93
N MET A 48 12.72 11.14 -1.72
CA MET A 48 12.67 12.57 -1.44
C MET A 48 13.69 12.94 -0.36
N LYS A 49 14.19 14.19 -0.43
CA LYS A 49 15.08 14.71 0.58
C LYS A 49 14.40 14.69 1.95
N ASP A 50 15.09 14.11 2.91
CA ASP A 50 14.63 14.02 4.29
C ASP A 50 15.30 15.15 5.11
N TYR A 51 14.51 16.11 5.55
CA TYR A 51 15.02 17.30 6.25
C TYR A 51 15.33 17.06 7.72
N VAL A 52 14.74 16.01 8.32
CA VAL A 52 14.92 15.64 9.73
C VAL A 52 15.63 14.29 9.81
N ALA A 53 16.89 14.23 9.36
CA ALA A 53 17.66 12.98 9.29
C ALA A 53 17.70 12.20 10.63
N ALA A 54 17.72 12.89 11.77
CA ALA A 54 17.70 12.28 13.11
C ALA A 54 16.32 11.77 13.54
N GLY A 55 15.26 12.07 12.79
CA GLY A 55 13.90 11.59 13.10
C GLY A 55 13.80 10.07 12.95
N GLN A 56 12.86 9.49 13.67
CA GLN A 56 12.53 8.05 13.57
C GLN A 56 11.77 7.73 12.30
N TYR A 57 10.89 8.64 11.86
CA TYR A 57 10.02 8.44 10.70
C TYR A 57 10.39 9.40 9.56
N PRO A 58 10.09 9.04 8.28
CA PRO A 58 10.14 10.00 7.19
C PRO A 58 9.25 11.21 7.45
N ASP A 59 9.70 12.40 7.02
CA ASP A 59 8.91 13.62 7.18
C ASP A 59 7.58 13.56 6.42
N THR A 60 7.63 12.98 5.22
CA THR A 60 6.47 12.81 4.34
C THR A 60 6.56 11.48 3.58
N ASP A 61 5.58 11.20 2.73
CA ASP A 61 5.64 10.08 1.80
C ASP A 61 6.13 10.55 0.43
N ALA A 62 7.35 10.19 0.08
CA ALA A 62 7.98 10.59 -1.18
C ALA A 62 7.16 10.22 -2.42
N SER A 63 6.44 9.11 -2.40
CA SER A 63 5.57 8.68 -3.51
C SER A 63 4.31 9.55 -3.60
N MET A 64 3.65 9.82 -2.48
CA MET A 64 2.44 10.65 -2.45
C MET A 64 2.74 12.08 -2.89
N GLU A 65 3.85 12.66 -2.43
CA GLU A 65 4.29 13.99 -2.88
C GLU A 65 4.57 14.01 -4.40
N GLY A 66 5.06 12.90 -4.94
CA GLY A 66 5.37 12.79 -6.37
C GLY A 66 4.16 12.82 -7.30
N PHE A 67 2.97 12.37 -6.85
CA PHE A 67 1.83 12.23 -7.75
C PHE A 67 0.50 12.82 -7.26
N SER A 68 0.35 13.18 -5.98
CA SER A 68 -0.94 13.68 -5.46
C SER A 68 -1.44 14.93 -6.17
N SER A 69 -0.57 15.88 -6.45
CA SER A 69 -0.94 17.12 -7.16
C SER A 69 -1.39 16.88 -8.59
N ALA A 70 -0.79 15.90 -9.28
CA ALA A 70 -1.17 15.52 -10.63
C ALA A 70 -2.59 14.92 -10.67
N TYR A 71 -2.93 14.08 -9.69
CA TYR A 71 -4.29 13.52 -9.57
C TYR A 71 -5.34 14.60 -9.33
N VAL A 72 -5.09 15.53 -8.40
CA VAL A 72 -6.03 16.64 -8.13
C VAL A 72 -6.23 17.49 -9.38
N SER A 73 -5.14 17.83 -10.09
CA SER A 73 -5.22 18.61 -11.33
C SER A 73 -5.98 17.88 -12.43
N ALA A 74 -5.72 16.60 -12.62
CA ALA A 74 -6.40 15.78 -13.61
C ALA A 74 -7.91 15.65 -13.32
N LEU A 75 -8.28 15.50 -12.03
CA LEU A 75 -9.67 15.44 -11.62
C LEU A 75 -10.42 16.73 -11.93
N HIS A 76 -9.82 17.89 -11.64
CA HIS A 76 -10.43 19.18 -11.99
C HIS A 76 -10.60 19.37 -13.50
N THR A 77 -9.62 18.94 -14.29
CA THR A 77 -9.72 18.94 -15.75
C THR A 77 -10.89 18.08 -16.21
N TRP A 78 -10.97 16.86 -15.69
CA TRP A 78 -12.06 15.94 -16.03
C TRP A 78 -13.43 16.47 -15.61
N PHE A 79 -13.56 17.07 -14.44
CA PHE A 79 -14.81 17.72 -14.02
C PHE A 79 -15.24 18.79 -15.00
N SER A 80 -14.31 19.62 -15.47
CA SER A 80 -14.60 20.65 -16.49
C SER A 80 -15.07 20.03 -17.80
N GLU A 81 -14.44 18.93 -18.25
CA GLU A 81 -14.79 18.23 -19.49
C GLU A 81 -16.21 17.64 -19.45
N ILE A 82 -16.64 17.12 -18.30
CA ILE A 82 -18.00 16.56 -18.14
C ILE A 82 -19.05 17.58 -17.67
N GLY A 83 -18.68 18.87 -17.62
CA GLY A 83 -19.60 19.96 -17.27
C GLY A 83 -19.93 20.07 -15.78
N VAL A 84 -19.12 19.52 -14.90
CA VAL A 84 -19.24 19.70 -13.45
C VAL A 84 -18.55 21.00 -13.05
N GLU A 85 -19.33 22.02 -12.75
CA GLU A 85 -18.82 23.28 -12.20
C GLU A 85 -18.73 23.18 -10.69
N THR A 86 -17.52 23.22 -10.14
CA THR A 86 -17.29 23.25 -8.70
C THR A 86 -16.23 24.27 -8.35
N VAL A 87 -16.50 25.04 -7.31
CA VAL A 87 -15.51 25.95 -6.68
C VAL A 87 -14.85 25.31 -5.46
N MET A 88 -15.28 24.11 -5.08
CA MET A 88 -14.71 23.38 -3.97
C MET A 88 -13.41 22.68 -4.42
N LEU A 89 -12.37 22.84 -3.61
CA LEU A 89 -11.16 22.04 -3.78
C LEU A 89 -11.48 20.56 -3.47
N TYR A 90 -11.03 19.69 -4.33
CA TYR A 90 -11.13 18.25 -4.07
C TYR A 90 -10.23 17.86 -2.89
N GLN A 91 -10.85 17.35 -1.84
CA GLN A 91 -10.14 16.85 -0.68
C GLN A 91 -9.80 15.37 -0.90
N SER A 92 -8.56 15.09 -1.23
CA SER A 92 -8.08 13.73 -1.52
C SER A 92 -7.93 12.84 -0.28
N SER A 93 -7.87 13.45 0.91
CA SER A 93 -7.80 12.73 2.19
C SER A 93 -8.46 13.54 3.28
N ASP A 94 -9.10 12.85 4.22
CA ASP A 94 -9.74 13.45 5.38
C ASP A 94 -9.24 12.79 6.66
N ARG A 95 -8.43 13.52 7.41
CA ARG A 95 -7.84 13.01 8.66
C ARG A 95 -8.88 12.85 9.77
N ASP A 96 -9.90 13.71 9.80
CA ASP A 96 -10.95 13.60 10.81
C ASP A 96 -11.83 12.38 10.56
N LEU A 97 -12.15 12.10 9.30
CA LEU A 97 -12.82 10.88 8.91
C LEU A 97 -11.99 9.64 9.28
N TYR A 98 -10.69 9.64 8.97
CA TYR A 98 -9.79 8.55 9.32
C TYR A 98 -9.72 8.30 10.83
N ASN A 99 -9.61 9.34 11.64
CA ASN A 99 -9.51 9.24 13.10
C ASN A 99 -10.82 8.78 13.75
N ASN A 100 -11.97 9.06 13.13
CA ASN A 100 -13.30 8.72 13.62
C ASN A 100 -13.91 7.49 12.91
N TRP A 101 -13.17 6.85 12.00
CA TRP A 101 -13.63 5.65 11.31
C TRP A 101 -13.83 4.50 12.30
N ASP A 102 -14.95 3.81 12.20
CA ASP A 102 -15.20 2.60 13.01
C ASP A 102 -14.38 1.41 12.50
N TRP A 103 -13.21 1.25 13.06
CA TRP A 103 -12.32 0.14 12.78
C TRP A 103 -12.75 -1.18 13.44
N ASN A 104 -13.80 -1.18 14.26
CA ASN A 104 -14.33 -2.35 14.95
C ASN A 104 -15.51 -3.01 14.19
N SER A 105 -15.72 -2.70 12.94
CA SER A 105 -16.83 -3.19 12.13
C SER A 105 -16.89 -4.73 11.97
N THR A 106 -15.81 -5.42 12.28
CA THR A 106 -15.79 -6.88 12.41
C THR A 106 -16.02 -7.26 13.87
N GLN A 107 -17.21 -7.58 14.23
CA GLN A 107 -17.85 -7.57 15.55
C GLN A 107 -17.14 -8.25 16.73
N ASP A 108 -16.11 -9.06 16.56
CA ASP A 108 -15.57 -9.89 17.64
C ASP A 108 -14.08 -9.68 17.94
N GLN A 109 -13.43 -8.70 17.32
CA GLN A 109 -11.98 -8.55 17.49
C GLN A 109 -11.64 -7.62 18.65
N LYS A 110 -11.52 -8.21 19.84
CA LYS A 110 -11.03 -7.47 21.00
C LYS A 110 -9.52 -7.21 20.95
N TRP A 111 -8.76 -8.04 20.24
CA TRP A 111 -7.32 -7.95 20.08
C TRP A 111 -6.77 -9.07 19.15
N PRO A 112 -5.77 -8.80 18.27
CA PRO A 112 -5.23 -7.49 17.93
C PRO A 112 -6.23 -6.62 17.16
N ARG A 113 -6.11 -5.29 17.29
CA ARG A 113 -7.02 -4.32 16.65
C ARG A 113 -6.62 -4.08 15.18
N TYR A 114 -6.78 -5.04 14.32
CA TYR A 114 -6.70 -4.83 12.89
C TYR A 114 -7.98 -5.32 12.21
N VAL A 115 -8.38 -4.63 11.16
CA VAL A 115 -9.55 -5.01 10.38
C VAL A 115 -9.17 -6.17 9.46
N ASN A 116 -9.85 -7.29 9.61
CA ASN A 116 -9.67 -8.45 8.74
C ASN A 116 -11.00 -8.83 8.07
N PRO A 117 -11.27 -8.38 6.82
CA PRO A 117 -12.49 -8.71 6.10
C PRO A 117 -12.44 -10.08 5.39
N THR A 118 -11.30 -10.78 5.40
CA THR A 118 -11.11 -12.01 4.62
C THR A 118 -12.09 -13.14 4.96
N PRO A 119 -12.56 -13.33 6.23
CA PRO A 119 -13.62 -14.29 6.51
C PRO A 119 -14.91 -14.05 5.72
N HIS A 120 -15.24 -12.78 5.43
CA HIS A 120 -16.42 -12.44 4.64
C HIS A 120 -16.27 -12.84 3.17
N ILE A 121 -15.03 -12.81 2.63
CA ILE A 121 -14.71 -13.32 1.30
C ILE A 121 -15.03 -14.83 1.23
N GLY A 122 -14.55 -15.60 2.20
CA GLY A 122 -14.87 -17.02 2.30
C GLY A 122 -16.38 -17.32 2.42
N TYR A 123 -17.12 -16.47 3.14
CA TYR A 123 -18.59 -16.57 3.17
C TYR A 123 -19.22 -16.29 1.80
N ALA A 124 -18.79 -15.23 1.11
CA ALA A 124 -19.30 -14.91 -0.22
C ALA A 124 -19.04 -16.04 -1.22
N GLN A 125 -17.85 -16.64 -1.18
CA GLN A 125 -17.51 -17.79 -2.03
C GLN A 125 -18.35 -19.02 -1.75
N ARG A 126 -18.73 -19.28 -0.50
CA ARG A 126 -19.67 -20.39 -0.15
C ARG A 126 -21.08 -20.13 -0.61
N GLY A 127 -21.51 -18.88 -0.64
CA GLY A 127 -22.83 -18.48 -1.12
C GLY A 127 -22.95 -18.34 -2.64
N ASN A 128 -21.83 -18.23 -3.35
CA ASN A 128 -21.81 -18.07 -4.80
C ASN A 128 -20.56 -18.77 -5.38
N GLU A 129 -20.79 -19.86 -6.11
CA GLU A 129 -19.73 -20.67 -6.72
C GLU A 129 -18.94 -19.91 -7.81
N GLU A 130 -19.58 -18.93 -8.44
CA GLU A 130 -18.94 -18.09 -9.46
C GLU A 130 -18.13 -16.92 -8.88
N PHE A 131 -18.18 -16.71 -7.55
CA PHE A 131 -17.47 -15.61 -6.92
C PHE A 131 -15.95 -15.86 -6.91
N LYS A 132 -15.24 -15.06 -7.68
CA LYS A 132 -13.77 -15.06 -7.77
C LYS A 132 -13.18 -13.81 -7.12
N VAL A 133 -11.97 -13.92 -6.67
CA VAL A 133 -11.20 -12.82 -6.09
C VAL A 133 -9.97 -12.58 -6.94
N TYR A 134 -9.76 -11.34 -7.31
CA TYR A 134 -8.54 -10.91 -7.98
C TYR A 134 -7.76 -10.00 -7.03
N VAL A 135 -6.51 -10.36 -6.73
CA VAL A 135 -5.61 -9.61 -5.89
C VAL A 135 -4.47 -9.06 -6.74
N SER A 136 -4.40 -7.76 -6.87
CA SER A 136 -3.29 -7.09 -7.56
C SER A 136 -2.34 -6.47 -6.54
N CYS A 137 -1.05 -6.73 -6.69
CA CYS A 137 -0.02 -6.28 -5.78
C CYS A 137 1.10 -5.58 -6.55
N GLY A 138 1.63 -4.51 -5.97
CA GLY A 138 2.85 -3.88 -6.46
C GLY A 138 4.08 -4.40 -5.73
N ILE A 139 5.12 -4.79 -6.45
CA ILE A 139 6.39 -5.30 -5.87
C ILE A 139 7.05 -4.23 -4.99
N TYR A 140 6.86 -2.95 -5.32
CA TYR A 140 7.44 -1.81 -4.62
C TYR A 140 6.50 -1.17 -3.58
N ASP A 141 5.38 -1.85 -3.27
CA ASP A 141 4.39 -1.39 -2.29
C ASP A 141 4.82 -1.73 -0.86
N LEU A 142 5.14 -0.71 -0.07
CA LEU A 142 5.42 -0.84 1.36
C LEU A 142 4.19 -0.49 2.23
N ALA A 143 3.06 -0.14 1.61
CA ALA A 143 1.81 0.15 2.30
C ALA A 143 1.02 -1.12 2.61
N THR A 144 0.87 -1.98 1.60
CA THR A 144 0.11 -3.23 1.66
C THR A 144 0.86 -4.35 0.91
N PRO A 145 1.94 -4.89 1.50
CA PRO A 145 2.75 -5.92 0.84
C PRO A 145 1.91 -7.15 0.46
N CYS A 146 2.17 -7.69 -0.73
CA CYS A 146 1.41 -8.80 -1.31
C CYS A 146 1.37 -10.05 -0.41
N PHE A 147 2.50 -10.38 0.17
CA PHE A 147 2.64 -11.53 1.08
C PHE A 147 1.69 -11.44 2.29
N THR A 148 1.41 -10.23 2.79
CA THR A 148 0.45 -10.03 3.88
C THR A 148 -0.98 -10.37 3.43
N ALA A 149 -1.38 -9.92 2.24
CA ALA A 149 -2.70 -10.23 1.69
C ALA A 149 -2.88 -11.73 1.44
N GLU A 150 -1.86 -12.38 0.89
CA GLU A 150 -1.84 -13.81 0.65
C GLU A 150 -2.04 -14.61 1.94
N ASN A 151 -1.26 -14.32 2.99
CA ASN A 151 -1.39 -14.98 4.28
C ASN A 151 -2.79 -14.82 4.90
N PHE A 152 -3.38 -13.60 4.85
CA PHE A 152 -4.71 -13.39 5.37
C PHE A 152 -5.78 -14.19 4.63
N LEU A 153 -5.66 -14.37 3.34
CA LEU A 153 -6.59 -15.19 2.56
C LEU A 153 -6.47 -16.67 2.92
N TYR A 154 -5.25 -17.21 3.00
CA TYR A 154 -5.03 -18.60 3.40
C TYR A 154 -5.57 -18.92 4.78
N ASP A 155 -5.36 -18.05 5.76
CA ASP A 155 -5.66 -18.32 7.17
C ASP A 155 -7.16 -18.19 7.52
N ASN A 156 -8.00 -17.67 6.61
CA ASN A 156 -9.37 -17.27 6.92
C ASN A 156 -10.46 -18.01 6.10
N GLY A 157 -10.15 -19.19 5.60
CA GLY A 157 -11.12 -20.09 4.96
C GLY A 157 -11.62 -19.60 3.60
N VAL A 158 -10.79 -18.85 2.90
CA VAL A 158 -10.99 -18.46 1.51
C VAL A 158 -10.64 -19.65 0.60
N ASP A 159 -11.46 -19.91 -0.40
CA ASP A 159 -11.17 -20.88 -1.43
C ASP A 159 -10.12 -20.30 -2.40
N MET A 160 -8.87 -20.72 -2.23
CA MET A 160 -7.73 -20.21 -2.97
C MET A 160 -7.73 -20.63 -4.45
N GLU A 161 -8.47 -21.67 -4.85
CA GLU A 161 -8.64 -22.06 -6.27
C GLU A 161 -9.41 -20.99 -7.06
N ARG A 162 -10.16 -20.16 -6.35
CA ARG A 162 -10.91 -19.02 -6.90
C ARG A 162 -10.28 -17.66 -6.61
N VAL A 163 -9.00 -17.65 -6.24
CA VAL A 163 -8.21 -16.43 -6.04
C VAL A 163 -7.13 -16.35 -7.12
N ILE A 164 -7.05 -15.23 -7.79
CA ILE A 164 -6.00 -14.90 -8.76
C ILE A 164 -5.09 -13.87 -8.13
N PHE A 165 -3.80 -14.17 -8.01
CA PHE A 165 -2.77 -13.23 -7.58
C PHE A 165 -1.96 -12.74 -8.77
N SER A 166 -1.80 -11.44 -8.89
CA SER A 166 -0.95 -10.82 -9.90
C SER A 166 -0.03 -9.79 -9.28
N GLU A 167 1.28 -10.04 -9.39
CA GLU A 167 2.31 -9.11 -8.98
C GLU A 167 2.73 -8.23 -10.16
N PHE A 168 2.84 -6.93 -9.91
CA PHE A 168 3.19 -5.91 -10.91
C PHE A 168 4.50 -5.21 -10.52
N GLU A 169 5.32 -4.87 -11.50
CA GLU A 169 6.51 -4.01 -11.33
C GLU A 169 6.11 -2.55 -11.08
N ALA A 170 5.35 -2.33 -10.02
CA ALA A 170 4.74 -1.07 -9.65
C ALA A 170 4.65 -0.96 -8.12
N GLY A 171 4.23 0.19 -7.62
CA GLY A 171 3.85 0.40 -6.24
C GLY A 171 2.38 0.11 -5.97
N HIS A 172 1.86 0.65 -4.87
CA HIS A 172 0.48 0.51 -4.40
C HIS A 172 -0.57 0.88 -5.45
N MET A 173 -0.33 1.94 -6.20
CA MET A 173 -1.15 2.37 -7.32
C MET A 173 -0.53 1.86 -8.62
N MET A 174 -0.67 0.55 -8.88
CA MET A 174 -0.04 -0.12 -10.00
C MET A 174 -0.48 0.45 -11.36
N TYR A 175 -1.65 1.05 -11.42
CA TYR A 175 -2.19 1.74 -12.59
C TYR A 175 -1.45 3.04 -12.97
N ASN A 176 -0.55 3.54 -12.10
CA ASN A 176 0.39 4.63 -12.44
C ASN A 176 1.52 4.19 -13.37
N HIS A 177 1.74 2.89 -13.49
CA HIS A 177 2.72 2.31 -14.39
C HIS A 177 2.01 1.71 -15.60
N GLN A 178 2.08 2.41 -16.75
CA GLN A 178 1.31 2.04 -17.93
C GLN A 178 1.42 0.55 -18.34
N PRO A 179 2.62 -0.07 -18.38
CA PRO A 179 2.72 -1.50 -18.69
C PRO A 179 1.99 -2.41 -17.69
N SER A 180 1.99 -2.06 -16.40
CA SER A 180 1.26 -2.79 -15.37
C SER A 180 -0.26 -2.61 -15.53
N PHE A 181 -0.69 -1.41 -15.83
CA PHE A 181 -2.11 -1.12 -16.10
C PHE A 181 -2.64 -1.87 -17.34
N ASP A 182 -1.87 -1.86 -18.43
CA ASP A 182 -2.24 -2.58 -19.65
C ASP A 182 -2.32 -4.11 -19.42
N ARG A 183 -1.44 -4.65 -18.58
CA ARG A 183 -1.48 -6.05 -18.18
C ARG A 183 -2.70 -6.34 -17.31
N PHE A 184 -2.96 -5.50 -16.31
CA PHE A 184 -4.14 -5.59 -15.43
C PHE A 184 -5.43 -5.65 -16.25
N LEU A 185 -5.62 -4.72 -17.20
CA LEU A 185 -6.81 -4.69 -18.06
C LEU A 185 -7.01 -5.97 -18.86
N LYS A 186 -5.93 -6.65 -19.26
CA LYS A 186 -6.00 -7.94 -19.97
C LYS A 186 -6.36 -9.10 -19.06
N GLU A 187 -5.98 -9.03 -17.78
CA GLU A 187 -6.21 -10.10 -16.82
C GLU A 187 -7.63 -10.07 -16.24
N VAL A 188 -8.28 -8.88 -16.19
CA VAL A 188 -9.64 -8.71 -15.63
C VAL A 188 -10.76 -8.68 -16.66
N ASN A 189 -10.44 -8.61 -17.97
CA ASN A 189 -11.39 -8.70 -19.07
C ASN A 189 -11.46 -10.12 -19.65
#